data_5ca1f5738328dd01861f2e057a050055
#
_entry.id   5ca1f5738328dd01861f2e057a050055
#
_cell.length_a   1.000
_cell.length_b   1.000
_cell.length_c   1.000
_cell.angle_alpha   90.00
_cell.angle_beta   90.00
_cell.angle_gamma   90.00
#
_symmetry.space_group_name_H-M   'P 1'
#
loop_
_entity.id
_entity.type
_entity.pdbx_description
1 polymer ?
#
loop_
_entity_poly.entity_id
_entity_poly.type
_entity_poly.pdbx_seq_one_letter_code
_entity_poly.pdbx_strand_id
1 'polypeptide(L)' 'VQPTPPAAEVRIFSPNAGLIDGVPVTAPPYGDIQEVVISILQQRAQQFGAPAPASITDDRYGGAIRLLIHADGTTEALD' A
#
# COMPACT_ATOMS: atom_id res chain seq x y z
N VAL A 1 9.27 -16.37 -17.26
CA VAL A 1 8.18 -15.86 -16.44
C VAL A 1 8.75 -14.86 -15.43
N GLN A 2 8.30 -13.64 -15.49
CA GLN A 2 8.72 -12.65 -14.51
C GLN A 2 8.00 -12.92 -13.19
N PRO A 3 8.72 -12.89 -12.06
CA PRO A 3 8.04 -13.03 -10.79
C PRO A 3 7.15 -11.80 -10.53
N THR A 4 5.95 -12.06 -10.04
CA THR A 4 5.11 -10.98 -9.56
C THR A 4 5.52 -10.63 -8.13
N PRO A 5 5.49 -9.35 -7.75
CA PRO A 5 5.74 -8.99 -6.36
C PRO A 5 4.70 -9.66 -5.46
N PRO A 6 5.07 -10.08 -4.26
CA PRO A 6 4.09 -10.62 -3.32
C PRO A 6 3.08 -9.55 -2.96
N ALA A 7 1.83 -9.97 -2.69
CA ALA A 7 0.81 -9.05 -2.24
C ALA A 7 1.21 -8.46 -0.89
N ALA A 8 1.19 -7.14 -0.80
CA ALA A 8 1.50 -6.45 0.45
C ALA A 8 0.27 -6.46 1.36
N GLU A 9 0.46 -6.79 2.63
CA GLU A 9 -0.59 -6.66 3.62
C GLU A 9 -0.42 -5.33 4.34
N VAL A 10 -1.40 -4.46 4.17
CA VAL A 10 -1.37 -3.12 4.75
C VAL A 10 -2.51 -3.00 5.75
N ARG A 11 -2.19 -2.49 6.93
CA ARG A 11 -3.19 -2.25 7.96
C ARG A 11 -3.04 -0.82 8.46
N ILE A 12 -4.13 -0.08 8.43
CA ILE A 12 -4.15 1.33 8.84
C ILE A 12 -4.93 1.44 10.14
N PHE A 13 -4.30 1.99 11.18
CA PHE A 13 -4.90 2.17 12.50
C PHE A 13 -5.37 3.59 12.72
N SER A 14 -4.65 4.56 12.18
CA SER A 14 -4.92 5.97 12.41
C SER A 14 -4.47 6.76 11.18
N PRO A 15 -4.80 8.08 11.10
CA PRO A 15 -4.35 8.90 9.97
C PRO A 15 -2.83 8.98 9.82
N ASN A 16 -2.07 8.64 10.87
CA ASN A 16 -0.62 8.80 10.86
C ASN A 16 0.13 7.50 11.11
N ALA A 17 -0.53 6.37 11.29
CA ALA A 17 0.14 5.13 11.63
C ALA A 17 -0.53 3.92 11.00
N GLY A 18 0.29 2.96 10.59
CA GLY A 18 -0.15 1.71 10.03
C GLY A 18 0.98 0.70 9.97
N LEU A 19 0.71 -0.46 9.37
CA LEU A 19 1.68 -1.52 9.15
C LEU A 19 1.69 -1.91 7.68
N ILE A 20 2.88 -2.20 7.15
CA ILE A 20 3.03 -2.84 5.84
C ILE A 20 3.82 -4.11 6.06
N ASP A 21 3.20 -5.27 5.82
CA ASP A 21 3.79 -6.60 6.05
C ASP A 21 4.33 -6.75 7.48
N GLY A 22 3.62 -6.18 8.46
CA GLY A 22 4.02 -6.22 9.85
C GLY A 22 5.06 -5.19 10.26
N VAL A 23 5.53 -4.36 9.32
CA VAL A 23 6.51 -3.30 9.61
C VAL A 23 5.79 -1.99 9.86
N PRO A 24 6.01 -1.34 11.02
CA PRO A 24 5.35 -0.07 11.30
C PRO A 24 5.76 1.03 10.34
N VAL A 25 4.77 1.81 9.91
CA VAL A 25 4.99 3.01 9.10
C VAL A 25 4.22 4.15 9.70
N THR A 26 4.77 5.36 9.57
CA THR A 26 4.15 6.57 10.11
C THR A 26 4.12 7.65 9.06
N ALA A 27 3.16 8.55 9.19
CA ALA A 27 3.03 9.72 8.33
C ALA A 27 3.21 11.00 9.17
N PRO A 28 3.62 12.13 8.53
CA PRO A 28 3.70 13.40 9.23
C PRO A 28 2.33 13.83 9.78
N PRO A 29 2.30 14.69 10.81
CA PRO A 29 1.01 15.11 11.41
C PRO A 29 0.04 15.78 10.44
N TYR A 30 0.56 16.37 9.38
CA TYR A 30 -0.26 17.03 8.34
C TYR A 30 -0.36 16.21 7.07
N GLY A 31 0.14 14.97 7.08
CA GLY A 31 0.04 14.05 5.97
C GLY A 31 -0.95 12.94 6.23
N ASP A 32 -1.18 12.10 5.24
CA ASP A 32 -2.07 10.94 5.34
C ASP A 32 -1.26 9.67 5.17
N ILE A 33 -1.51 8.69 6.03
CA ILE A 33 -0.84 7.39 5.98
C ILE A 33 -1.08 6.69 4.63
N GLN A 34 -2.22 6.92 3.98
CA GLN A 34 -2.49 6.32 2.68
C GLN A 34 -1.49 6.79 1.63
N GLU A 35 -1.10 8.06 1.64
CA GLU A 35 -0.09 8.57 0.71
C GLU A 35 1.26 7.91 0.95
N VAL A 36 1.64 7.71 2.21
CA VAL A 36 2.89 7.03 2.56
C VAL A 36 2.87 5.59 2.07
N VAL A 37 1.77 4.88 2.31
CA VAL A 37 1.60 3.49 1.88
C VAL A 37 1.72 3.37 0.36
N ILE A 38 1.01 4.22 -0.38
CA ILE A 38 1.03 4.18 -1.84
C ILE A 38 2.43 4.48 -2.36
N SER A 39 3.14 5.43 -1.75
CA SER A 39 4.51 5.77 -2.14
C SER A 39 5.46 4.58 -1.96
N ILE A 40 5.34 3.87 -0.85
CA ILE A 40 6.17 2.69 -0.60
C ILE A 40 5.87 1.58 -1.60
N LEU A 41 4.59 1.34 -1.88
CA LEU A 41 4.19 0.31 -2.84
C LEU A 41 4.57 0.68 -4.26
N GLN A 42 4.54 1.97 -4.61
CA GLN A 42 5.03 2.44 -5.89
C GLN A 42 6.53 2.13 -6.06
N GLN A 43 7.32 2.35 -5.01
CA GLN A 43 8.74 2.01 -5.04
C GLN A 43 8.95 0.51 -5.24
N ARG A 44 8.13 -0.33 -4.59
CA ARG A 44 8.19 -1.78 -4.82
C ARG A 44 7.90 -2.13 -6.26
N ALA A 45 6.89 -1.51 -6.87
CA ALA A 45 6.56 -1.73 -8.27
C ALA A 45 7.73 -1.36 -9.18
N GLN A 46 8.40 -0.25 -8.89
CA GLN A 46 9.58 0.17 -9.64
C GLN A 46 10.72 -0.83 -9.52
N GLN A 47 10.96 -1.36 -8.33
CA GLN A 47 12.01 -2.32 -8.09
C GLN A 47 11.76 -3.65 -8.78
N PHE A 48 10.51 -4.10 -8.82
CA PHE A 48 10.15 -5.35 -9.47
C PHE A 48 9.93 -5.20 -10.98
N GLY A 49 9.73 -3.99 -11.47
CA GLY A 49 9.38 -3.77 -12.87
C GLY A 49 7.98 -4.25 -13.22
N ALA A 50 7.09 -4.35 -12.24
CA ALA A 50 5.71 -4.82 -12.41
C ALA A 50 4.82 -4.18 -11.34
N PRO A 51 3.51 -4.01 -11.61
CA PRO A 51 2.60 -3.45 -10.62
C PRO A 51 2.59 -4.27 -9.32
N ALA A 52 2.51 -3.59 -8.19
CA ALA A 52 2.53 -4.19 -6.86
C ALA A 52 1.10 -4.36 -6.34
N PRO A 53 0.65 -5.60 -6.08
CA PRO A 53 -0.66 -5.81 -5.47
C PRO A 53 -0.60 -5.51 -3.97
N ALA A 54 -1.70 -5.00 -3.42
CA ALA A 54 -1.80 -4.71 -1.99
C ALA A 54 -3.20 -4.99 -1.48
N SER A 55 -3.28 -5.56 -0.29
CA SER A 55 -4.53 -5.71 0.46
C SER A 55 -4.47 -4.71 1.61
N ILE A 56 -5.38 -3.73 1.61
CA ILE A 56 -5.38 -2.65 2.59
C ILE A 56 -6.60 -2.79 3.48
N THR A 57 -6.35 -3.00 4.77
CA THR A 57 -7.40 -3.01 5.79
C THR A 57 -7.30 -1.72 6.57
N ASP A 58 -8.38 -0.93 6.54
CA ASP A 58 -8.42 0.35 7.26
C ASP A 58 -9.34 0.20 8.46
N ASP A 59 -8.77 0.10 9.65
CA ASP A 59 -9.52 -0.09 10.88
C ASP A 59 -10.39 1.12 11.21
N ARG A 60 -10.13 2.28 10.64
CA ARG A 60 -10.95 3.48 10.84
C ARG A 60 -12.32 3.34 10.20
N TYR A 61 -12.42 2.58 9.12
CA TYR A 61 -13.64 2.45 8.32
C TYR A 61 -14.20 1.03 8.34
N GLY A 62 -13.45 0.07 8.88
CA GLY A 62 -13.93 -1.30 9.02
C GLY A 62 -13.99 -2.09 7.73
N GLY A 63 -13.26 -1.69 6.70
CA GLY A 63 -13.29 -2.37 5.41
C GLY A 63 -11.91 -2.74 4.92
N ALA A 64 -11.87 -3.67 3.96
CA ALA A 64 -10.65 -4.06 3.28
C ALA A 64 -10.83 -3.88 1.78
N ILE A 65 -9.81 -3.36 1.12
CA ILE A 65 -9.79 -3.21 -0.34
C ILE A 65 -8.52 -3.81 -0.90
N ARG A 66 -8.59 -4.25 -2.15
CA ARG A 66 -7.40 -4.71 -2.86
C ARG A 66 -7.11 -3.77 -4.01
N LEU A 67 -5.86 -3.34 -4.09
CA LEU A 67 -5.39 -2.40 -5.10
C LEU A 67 -4.18 -2.96 -5.82
N LEU A 68 -4.00 -2.50 -7.04
CA LEU A 68 -2.78 -2.71 -7.81
C LEU A 68 -2.12 -1.36 -7.99
N ILE A 69 -0.89 -1.21 -7.50
CA ILE A 69 -0.16 0.05 -7.56
C ILE A 69 0.89 -0.06 -8.66
N HIS A 70 0.80 0.84 -9.63
CA HIS A 70 1.72 0.88 -10.76
C HIS A 70 2.96 1.70 -10.44
N ALA A 71 4.03 1.46 -11.20
CA ALA A 71 5.31 2.16 -10.98
C ALA A 71 5.22 3.67 -11.20
N ASP A 72 4.22 4.13 -11.96
CA ASP A 72 4.00 5.56 -12.20
C ASP A 72 3.15 6.22 -11.11
N GLY A 73 2.73 5.47 -10.09
CA GLY A 73 1.92 5.97 -8.98
C GLY A 73 0.42 5.81 -9.17
N THR A 74 -0.04 5.36 -10.33
CA THR A 74 -1.46 5.10 -10.52
C THR A 74 -1.90 3.87 -9.77
N THR A 75 -3.16 3.84 -9.34
CA THR A 75 -3.73 2.71 -8.60
C THR A 75 -4.94 2.18 -9.36
N GLU A 76 -5.18 0.88 -9.20
CA GLU A 76 -6.27 0.19 -9.84
C GLU A 76 -6.94 -0.73 -8.83
N ALA A 77 -8.26 -0.62 -8.69
CA ALA A 77 -9.00 -1.50 -7.79
C ALA A 77 -9.12 -2.89 -8.41
N LEU A 78 -8.86 -3.92 -7.60
CA LEU A 78 -8.89 -5.30 -8.07
C LEU A 78 -10.25 -5.98 -7.87
N ASP A 79 -11.13 -5.38 -7.10
CA ASP A 79 -12.46 -5.93 -6.84
C ASP A 79 -13.55 -5.06 -7.38
#